data_16f110560f978215f37f68776f4d6e5e
#
_entry.id   16f110560f978215f37f68776f4d6e5e
#
_cell.length_a   1.000
_cell.length_b   1.000
_cell.length_c   1.000
_cell.angle_alpha   90.00
_cell.angle_beta   90.00
_cell.angle_gamma   90.00
#
_symmetry.space_group_name_H-M   'P 1'
#
loop_
_entity.id
_entity.type
_entity.pdbx_description
1 polymer ?
#
loop_
_entity_poly.entity_id
_entity_poly.type
_entity_poly.pdbx_seq_one_letter_code
_entity_poly.pdbx_strand_id
1 'polypeptide(L)'
;GLLAACSPGTTTASAQTPAPATAARHPVSGLEVIDLVVERGTQKLAFKVEVAASPEAQAKGLMFRTSLGDNEGMIFPSAVPEPRSFWMKNTVIPLDIIFVRADGTIESIADNTVPYSMTPVVSGEPVAAVLELRGGLAAQKAFRASTSCLRSCGRLSR
;
A
#
# COMPACT_ATOMS: atom_id res chain seq x y z
N GLY A 1 -73.73 -10.66 7.10
CA GLY A 1 -72.50 -10.47 6.38
C GLY A 1 -71.57 -9.55 7.13
N LEU A 2 -70.50 -10.07 7.77
CA LEU A 2 -69.43 -9.27 8.34
C LEU A 2 -68.29 -9.21 7.34
N LEU A 3 -67.87 -8.02 6.90
CA LEU A 3 -66.73 -7.77 6.09
C LEU A 3 -65.56 -7.49 7.04
N ALA A 4 -64.54 -8.37 7.06
CA ALA A 4 -63.29 -8.14 7.74
C ALA A 4 -62.29 -7.46 6.76
N ALA A 5 -61.90 -6.22 7.07
CA ALA A 5 -60.85 -5.50 6.32
C ALA A 5 -59.47 -5.88 6.85
N CYS A 6 -58.67 -6.53 6.04
CA CYS A 6 -57.25 -6.69 6.31
C CYS A 6 -56.45 -5.46 5.85
N SER A 7 -55.83 -4.75 6.76
CA SER A 7 -54.85 -3.69 6.46
C SER A 7 -53.49 -4.31 6.21
N PRO A 8 -52.82 -3.97 5.11
CA PRO A 8 -51.41 -4.39 4.94
C PRO A 8 -50.48 -3.45 5.76
N GLY A 9 -49.87 -4.01 6.77
CA GLY A 9 -48.81 -3.33 7.50
C GLY A 9 -47.58 -3.10 6.64
N THR A 10 -47.31 -1.87 6.28
CA THR A 10 -46.09 -1.45 5.58
C THR A 10 -44.93 -1.43 6.58
N THR A 11 -44.15 -2.50 6.58
CA THR A 11 -42.90 -2.52 7.31
C THR A 11 -41.85 -1.72 6.53
N THR A 12 -41.64 -0.48 6.91
CA THR A 12 -40.55 0.34 6.38
C THR A 12 -39.24 -0.21 6.95
N ALA A 13 -38.54 -1.00 6.17
CA ALA A 13 -37.16 -1.41 6.48
C ALA A 13 -36.28 -0.16 6.38
N SER A 14 -35.90 0.38 7.54
CA SER A 14 -34.85 1.41 7.63
C SER A 14 -33.56 0.79 7.10
N ALA A 15 -33.14 1.19 5.92
CA ALA A 15 -31.80 0.90 5.40
C ALA A 15 -30.81 1.65 6.30
N GLN A 16 -30.23 0.94 7.25
CA GLN A 16 -29.07 1.45 8.01
C GLN A 16 -27.90 1.51 7.03
N THR A 17 -27.50 2.72 6.69
CA THR A 17 -26.21 2.97 6.02
C THR A 17 -25.11 2.41 6.91
N PRO A 18 -24.27 1.47 6.43
CA PRO A 18 -23.17 0.96 7.23
C PRO A 18 -22.28 2.14 7.65
N ALA A 19 -21.98 2.24 8.95
CA ALA A 19 -20.99 3.18 9.42
C ALA A 19 -19.67 2.94 8.69
N PRO A 20 -18.91 3.99 8.30
CA PRO A 20 -17.63 3.79 7.63
C PRO A 20 -16.75 2.94 8.53
N ALA A 21 -16.29 1.79 7.99
CA ALA A 21 -15.36 0.91 8.69
C ALA A 21 -14.14 1.73 9.09
N THR A 22 -13.83 1.79 10.37
CA THR A 22 -12.63 2.46 10.87
C THR A 22 -11.42 1.79 10.22
N ALA A 23 -10.61 2.57 9.48
CA ALA A 23 -9.43 2.05 8.80
C ALA A 23 -8.51 1.35 9.81
N ALA A 24 -8.02 0.14 9.47
CA ALA A 24 -7.07 -0.58 10.29
C ALA A 24 -5.79 0.25 10.45
N ARG A 25 -5.21 0.28 11.67
CA ARG A 25 -3.98 1.02 11.95
C ARG A 25 -2.89 0.07 12.41
N HIS A 26 -1.66 0.34 11.95
CA HIS A 26 -0.51 -0.45 12.35
C HIS A 26 -0.15 -0.17 13.83
N PRO A 27 0.07 -1.20 14.65
CA PRO A 27 0.29 -1.02 16.09
C PRO A 27 1.58 -0.27 16.44
N VAL A 28 2.60 -0.32 15.57
CA VAL A 28 3.90 0.36 15.82
C VAL A 28 3.88 1.79 15.32
N SER A 29 3.44 2.03 14.08
CA SER A 29 3.48 3.35 13.45
C SER A 29 2.22 4.19 13.68
N GLY A 30 1.08 3.54 13.95
CA GLY A 30 -0.23 4.19 13.98
C GLY A 30 -0.76 4.59 12.59
N LEU A 31 -0.01 4.29 11.52
CA LEU A 31 -0.43 4.60 10.16
C LEU A 31 -1.58 3.71 9.70
N GLU A 32 -2.41 4.24 8.81
CA GLU A 32 -3.45 3.45 8.13
C GLU A 32 -2.81 2.26 7.42
N VAL A 33 -3.44 1.08 7.50
CA VAL A 33 -3.05 -0.11 6.77
C VAL A 33 -4.09 -0.39 5.70
N ILE A 34 -3.64 -0.59 4.47
CA ILE A 34 -4.49 -0.91 3.32
C ILE A 34 -4.10 -2.24 2.70
N ASP A 35 -5.05 -2.83 2.00
CA ASP A 35 -4.78 -3.97 1.13
C ASP A 35 -4.17 -3.49 -0.18
N LEU A 36 -3.05 -4.09 -0.56
CA LEU A 36 -2.38 -3.90 -1.83
C LEU A 36 -2.23 -5.23 -2.52
N VAL A 37 -2.54 -5.29 -3.80
CA VAL A 37 -2.32 -6.49 -4.63
C VAL A 37 -1.23 -6.19 -5.64
N VAL A 38 -0.24 -7.05 -5.70
CA VAL A 38 0.77 -7.04 -6.75
C VAL A 38 0.43 -8.13 -7.76
N GLU A 39 0.16 -7.73 -8.99
CA GLU A 39 -0.21 -8.64 -10.08
C GLU A 39 1.01 -8.95 -10.95
N ARG A 40 1.31 -10.25 -11.07
CA ARG A 40 2.35 -10.77 -11.93
C ARG A 40 1.77 -11.85 -12.83
N GLY A 41 1.52 -11.50 -14.09
CA GLY A 41 0.80 -12.39 -14.99
C GLY A 41 -0.59 -12.72 -14.43
N THR A 42 -0.88 -14.00 -14.22
CA THR A 42 -2.15 -14.47 -13.62
C THR A 42 -2.10 -14.54 -12.09
N GLN A 43 -0.95 -14.33 -11.48
CA GLN A 43 -0.80 -14.40 -10.01
C GLN A 43 -1.12 -13.06 -9.36
N LYS A 44 -1.85 -13.13 -8.25
CA LYS A 44 -2.17 -12.00 -7.38
C LYS A 44 -1.58 -12.24 -6.01
N LEU A 45 -0.71 -11.33 -5.58
CA LEU A 45 -0.02 -11.39 -4.30
C LEU A 45 -0.54 -10.28 -3.41
N ALA A 46 -1.16 -10.64 -2.29
CA ALA A 46 -1.77 -9.69 -1.36
C ALA A 46 -0.79 -9.26 -0.28
N PHE A 47 -0.76 -7.96 -0.02
CA PHE A 47 0.02 -7.32 1.02
C PHE A 47 -0.86 -6.44 1.90
N LYS A 48 -0.47 -6.30 3.16
CA LYS A 48 -0.97 -5.28 4.09
C LYS A 48 0.10 -4.20 4.20
N VAL A 49 -0.18 -3.01 3.69
CA VAL A 49 0.82 -1.95 3.65
C VAL A 49 0.39 -0.73 4.46
N GLU A 50 1.33 -0.19 5.22
CA GLU A 50 1.17 1.06 5.94
C GLU A 50 1.23 2.22 4.95
N VAL A 51 0.37 3.24 5.10
CA VAL A 51 0.34 4.38 4.18
C VAL A 51 1.06 5.57 4.80
N ALA A 52 2.25 5.88 4.29
CA ALA A 52 3.01 7.06 4.65
C ALA A 52 2.58 8.24 3.77
N ALA A 53 1.48 8.89 4.14
CA ALA A 53 0.89 9.98 3.36
C ALA A 53 1.36 11.37 3.79
N SER A 54 1.61 11.59 5.09
CA SER A 54 2.08 12.89 5.58
C SER A 54 3.58 13.06 5.37
N PRO A 55 4.09 14.30 5.29
CA PRO A 55 5.52 14.57 5.19
C PRO A 55 6.32 13.92 6.33
N GLU A 56 5.80 13.93 7.55
CA GLU A 56 6.44 13.33 8.74
C GLU A 56 6.50 11.81 8.61
N ALA A 57 5.41 11.17 8.17
CA ALA A 57 5.36 9.73 7.95
C ALA A 57 6.33 9.31 6.83
N GLN A 58 6.41 10.07 5.75
CA GLN A 58 7.35 9.82 4.65
C GLN A 58 8.80 10.00 5.09
N ALA A 59 9.10 11.03 5.89
CA ALA A 59 10.45 11.26 6.40
C ALA A 59 10.90 10.15 7.36
N LYS A 60 10.00 9.63 8.19
CA LYS A 60 10.29 8.54 9.12
C LYS A 60 10.37 7.19 8.41
N GLY A 61 9.42 6.90 7.52
CA GLY A 61 9.34 5.61 6.83
C GLY A 61 9.44 4.43 7.79
N LEU A 62 10.26 3.46 7.43
CA LEU A 62 10.53 2.25 8.23
C LEU A 62 11.76 2.38 9.16
N MET A 63 12.19 3.61 9.47
CA MET A 63 13.29 3.82 10.42
C MET A 63 13.03 3.10 11.74
N PHE A 64 14.07 2.48 12.31
CA PHE A 64 14.06 1.75 13.57
C PHE A 64 13.17 0.50 13.62
N ARG A 65 12.58 0.10 12.49
CA ARG A 65 11.83 -1.18 12.42
C ARG A 65 12.81 -2.34 12.38
N THR A 66 12.61 -3.31 13.26
CA THR A 66 13.49 -4.47 13.42
C THR A 66 13.05 -5.68 12.62
N SER A 67 11.82 -5.67 12.11
CA SER A 67 11.26 -6.74 11.27
C SER A 67 10.17 -6.21 10.34
N LEU A 68 9.99 -6.90 9.23
CA LEU A 68 8.90 -6.69 8.29
C LEU A 68 8.52 -8.06 7.72
N GLY A 69 7.24 -8.42 7.81
CA GLY A 69 6.75 -9.71 7.34
C GLY A 69 6.72 -9.83 5.81
N ASP A 70 6.57 -11.06 5.32
CA ASP A 70 6.55 -11.36 3.88
C ASP A 70 5.32 -10.82 3.13
N ASN A 71 4.28 -10.43 3.86
CA ASN A 71 3.06 -9.83 3.34
C ASN A 71 2.80 -8.42 3.87
N GLU A 72 3.82 -7.81 4.45
CA GLU A 72 3.78 -6.45 5.00
C GLU A 72 4.65 -5.51 4.18
N GLY A 73 4.39 -4.21 4.28
CA GLY A 73 5.17 -3.18 3.64
C GLY A 73 4.72 -1.78 4.03
N MET A 74 5.33 -0.79 3.37
CA MET A 74 4.93 0.60 3.49
C MET A 74 4.86 1.23 2.11
N ILE A 75 3.80 2.00 1.85
CA ILE A 75 3.63 2.72 0.60
C ILE A 75 3.71 4.22 0.83
N PHE A 76 4.43 4.90 -0.04
CA PHE A 76 4.70 6.34 -0.04
C PHE A 76 4.06 6.96 -1.28
N PRO A 77 2.80 7.40 -1.20
CA PRO A 77 2.14 8.02 -2.36
C PRO A 77 2.65 9.42 -2.63
N SER A 78 2.64 9.82 -3.89
CA SER A 78 2.84 11.21 -4.33
C SER A 78 1.52 11.77 -4.86
N ALA A 79 1.24 13.05 -4.57
CA ALA A 79 0.01 13.70 -5.05
C ALA A 79 -0.02 13.80 -6.59
N VAL A 80 1.15 14.02 -7.19
CA VAL A 80 1.40 13.98 -8.63
C VAL A 80 2.66 13.14 -8.87
N PRO A 81 2.82 12.51 -10.05
CA PRO A 81 4.06 11.81 -10.37
C PRO A 81 5.26 12.75 -10.28
N GLU A 82 6.29 12.32 -9.57
CA GLU A 82 7.52 13.08 -9.34
C GLU A 82 8.73 12.16 -9.25
N PRO A 83 9.94 12.64 -9.53
CA PRO A 83 11.16 11.91 -9.22
C PRO A 83 11.26 11.67 -7.70
N ARG A 84 11.61 10.44 -7.30
CA ARG A 84 11.71 10.07 -5.89
C ARG A 84 13.12 9.61 -5.55
N SER A 85 13.54 9.96 -4.35
CA SER A 85 14.84 9.57 -3.80
C SER A 85 14.67 9.05 -2.39
N PHE A 86 15.27 7.90 -2.10
CA PHE A 86 15.20 7.22 -0.81
C PHE A 86 16.60 6.86 -0.32
N TRP A 87 16.79 6.82 0.96
CA TRP A 87 18.01 6.38 1.63
C TRP A 87 17.68 5.38 2.73
N MET A 88 18.70 4.70 3.26
CA MET A 88 18.53 3.73 4.33
C MET A 88 18.96 4.28 5.71
N LYS A 89 18.89 5.62 5.87
CA LYS A 89 19.20 6.27 7.16
C LYS A 89 18.32 5.68 8.27
N ASN A 90 18.93 5.30 9.40
CA ASN A 90 18.26 4.72 10.55
C ASN A 90 17.38 3.49 10.22
N THR A 91 17.58 2.86 9.09
CA THR A 91 16.83 1.68 8.66
C THR A 91 17.69 0.44 8.92
N VAL A 92 17.23 -0.37 9.85
CA VAL A 92 17.99 -1.46 10.49
C VAL A 92 17.99 -2.73 9.64
N ILE A 93 16.91 -2.94 8.89
CA ILE A 93 16.70 -4.13 8.05
C ILE A 93 16.90 -3.79 6.58
N PRO A 94 17.35 -4.75 5.75
CA PRO A 94 17.38 -4.56 4.30
C PRO A 94 15.96 -4.42 3.75
N LEU A 95 15.78 -3.58 2.75
CA LEU A 95 14.50 -3.35 2.07
C LEU A 95 14.62 -3.52 0.57
N ASP A 96 13.53 -3.91 -0.06
CA ASP A 96 13.32 -3.73 -1.48
C ASP A 96 12.53 -2.44 -1.68
N ILE A 97 13.11 -1.48 -2.40
CA ILE A 97 12.50 -0.18 -2.70
C ILE A 97 11.98 -0.24 -4.14
N ILE A 98 10.66 -0.23 -4.29
CA ILE A 98 9.98 -0.46 -5.56
C ILE A 98 9.32 0.86 -6.00
N PHE A 99 9.77 1.40 -7.12
CA PHE A 99 9.21 2.61 -7.71
C PHE A 99 8.05 2.26 -8.64
N VAL A 100 6.90 2.93 -8.45
CA VAL A 100 5.63 2.58 -9.12
C VAL A 100 5.11 3.77 -9.91
N ARG A 101 4.88 3.55 -11.23
CA ARG A 101 4.30 4.56 -12.12
C ARG A 101 2.84 4.86 -11.81
N ALA A 102 2.31 5.94 -12.37
CA ALA A 102 0.91 6.33 -12.22
C ALA A 102 -0.09 5.29 -12.74
N ASP A 103 0.30 4.48 -13.72
CA ASP A 103 -0.53 3.39 -14.24
C ASP A 103 -0.50 2.12 -13.34
N GLY A 104 0.29 2.14 -12.26
CA GLY A 104 0.45 1.03 -11.34
C GLY A 104 1.57 0.07 -11.70
N THR A 105 2.26 0.24 -12.83
CA THR A 105 3.39 -0.64 -13.20
C THR A 105 4.66 -0.27 -12.45
N ILE A 106 5.51 -1.27 -12.19
CA ILE A 106 6.83 -1.05 -11.59
C ILE A 106 7.74 -0.37 -12.60
N GLU A 107 8.34 0.74 -12.19
CA GLU A 107 9.36 1.45 -12.95
C GLU A 107 10.73 0.78 -12.75
N SER A 108 11.14 0.65 -11.50
CA SER A 108 12.41 0.05 -11.12
C SER A 108 12.34 -0.51 -9.69
N ILE A 109 13.31 -1.34 -9.35
CA ILE A 109 13.44 -1.96 -8.03
C ILE A 109 14.90 -1.82 -7.60
N ALA A 110 15.13 -1.22 -6.43
CA ALA A 110 16.38 -1.37 -5.70
C ALA A 110 16.20 -2.50 -4.70
N ASP A 111 16.68 -3.66 -5.06
CA ASP A 111 16.52 -4.86 -4.25
C ASP A 111 17.57 -4.99 -3.15
N ASN A 112 17.16 -5.52 -2.01
CA ASN A 112 18.01 -5.88 -0.89
C ASN A 112 18.99 -4.76 -0.50
N THR A 113 18.48 -3.54 -0.33
CA THR A 113 19.28 -2.35 -0.01
C THR A 113 20.03 -2.52 1.31
N VAL A 114 21.21 -1.92 1.39
CA VAL A 114 22.10 -2.05 2.55
C VAL A 114 21.56 -1.21 3.71
N PRO A 115 21.31 -1.82 4.89
CA PRO A 115 20.94 -1.07 6.10
C PRO A 115 21.92 0.07 6.41
N TYR A 116 21.37 1.19 6.90
CA TYR A 116 22.13 2.41 7.25
C TYR A 116 22.83 3.12 6.10
N SER A 117 22.73 2.66 4.86
CA SER A 117 23.35 3.33 3.71
C SER A 117 22.76 4.74 3.55
N MET A 118 23.65 5.72 3.38
CA MET A 118 23.30 7.11 3.10
C MET A 118 23.31 7.40 1.59
N THR A 119 23.70 6.42 0.77
CA THR A 119 23.67 6.55 -0.70
C THR A 119 22.23 6.56 -1.18
N PRO A 120 21.78 7.61 -1.88
CA PRO A 120 20.41 7.67 -2.36
C PRO A 120 20.11 6.60 -3.42
N VAL A 121 18.94 6.02 -3.32
CA VAL A 121 18.30 5.23 -4.37
C VAL A 121 17.25 6.11 -5.04
N VAL A 122 17.31 6.24 -6.36
CA VAL A 122 16.48 7.19 -7.11
C VAL A 122 15.63 6.49 -8.16
N SER A 123 14.43 7.01 -8.42
CA SER A 123 13.64 6.60 -9.58
C SER A 123 14.28 7.11 -10.88
N GLY A 124 14.21 6.32 -11.96
CA GLY A 124 14.66 6.73 -13.29
C GLY A 124 13.71 7.71 -13.97
N GLU A 125 12.45 7.67 -13.57
CA GLU A 125 11.34 8.49 -14.09
C GLU A 125 10.51 9.06 -12.94
N PRO A 126 9.64 10.07 -13.20
CA PRO A 126 8.59 10.44 -12.26
C PRO A 126 7.68 9.26 -11.93
N VAL A 127 7.44 9.01 -10.64
CA VAL A 127 6.62 7.91 -10.14
C VAL A 127 5.50 8.41 -9.24
N ALA A 128 4.41 7.66 -9.18
CA ALA A 128 3.23 8.02 -8.39
C ALA A 128 3.30 7.47 -6.96
N ALA A 129 4.10 6.44 -6.73
CA ALA A 129 4.29 5.86 -5.40
C ALA A 129 5.62 5.12 -5.29
N VAL A 130 6.05 4.89 -4.06
CA VAL A 130 7.13 3.97 -3.73
C VAL A 130 6.60 2.94 -2.75
N LEU A 131 6.89 1.67 -3.00
CA LEU A 131 6.53 0.56 -2.13
C LEU A 131 7.79 -0.03 -1.53
N GLU A 132 7.88 -0.07 -0.22
CA GLU A 132 8.94 -0.76 0.51
C GLU A 132 8.46 -2.09 1.04
N LEU A 133 9.21 -3.14 0.74
CA LEU A 133 9.03 -4.51 1.23
C LEU A 133 10.33 -4.97 1.91
N ARG A 134 10.29 -6.09 2.65
CA ARG A 134 11.53 -6.64 3.19
C ARG A 134 12.50 -7.02 2.06
N GLY A 135 13.80 -6.87 2.33
CA GLY A 135 14.85 -7.13 1.36
C GLY A 135 14.82 -8.55 0.80
N GLY A 136 14.97 -8.66 -0.52
CA GLY A 136 14.98 -9.90 -1.26
C GLY A 136 13.60 -10.47 -1.61
N LEU A 137 12.51 -9.86 -1.12
CA LEU A 137 11.17 -10.36 -1.38
C LEU A 137 10.75 -10.18 -2.84
N ALA A 138 11.10 -9.04 -3.44
CA ALA A 138 10.80 -8.77 -4.84
C ALA A 138 11.43 -9.82 -5.77
N ALA A 139 12.67 -10.20 -5.51
CA ALA A 139 13.35 -11.26 -6.26
C ALA A 139 12.69 -12.63 -6.05
N GLN A 140 12.35 -12.98 -4.80
CA GLN A 140 11.64 -14.23 -4.47
C GLN A 140 10.28 -14.33 -5.16
N LYS A 141 9.58 -13.21 -5.29
CA LYS A 141 8.27 -13.13 -5.95
C LYS A 141 8.38 -12.83 -7.44
N ALA A 142 9.59 -12.70 -7.98
CA ALA A 142 9.89 -12.39 -9.37
C ALA A 142 9.17 -11.12 -9.89
N PHE A 143 9.16 -10.06 -9.09
CA PHE A 143 8.66 -8.74 -9.51
C PHE A 143 9.58 -8.13 -10.57
N ARG A 144 8.99 -7.45 -11.54
CA ARG A 144 9.69 -6.85 -12.70
C ARG A 144 8.96 -5.59 -13.15
N ALA A 145 9.56 -4.86 -14.07
CA ALA A 145 8.98 -3.64 -14.65
C ALA A 145 7.56 -3.80 -15.23
N SER A 146 7.15 -4.99 -15.66
CA SER A 146 5.79 -5.29 -16.14
C SER A 146 4.81 -5.72 -15.04
N THR A 147 5.27 -5.84 -13.80
CA THR A 147 4.44 -6.18 -12.64
C THR A 147 3.60 -4.97 -12.24
N SER A 148 2.34 -5.18 -11.91
CA SER A 148 1.42 -4.11 -11.52
C SER A 148 1.12 -4.13 -10.03
N CYS A 149 1.12 -2.97 -9.39
CA CYS A 149 0.72 -2.77 -8.01
C CYS A 149 -0.64 -2.08 -7.97
N LEU A 150 -1.64 -2.72 -7.40
CA LEU A 150 -3.02 -2.23 -7.37
C LEU A 150 -3.53 -2.16 -5.93
N ARG A 151 -4.21 -1.08 -5.59
CA ARG A 151 -5.02 -1.01 -4.38
C ARG A 151 -6.28 -1.87 -4.54
N SER A 152 -6.76 -2.54 -3.49
CA SER A 152 -7.91 -3.46 -3.56
C SER A 152 -9.23 -2.83 -4.07
N CYS A 153 -9.29 -1.49 -4.17
CA CYS A 153 -10.45 -0.73 -4.67
C CYS A 153 -10.10 0.23 -5.81
N GLY A 154 -9.05 0.00 -6.59
CA GLY A 154 -8.66 0.85 -7.72
C GLY A 154 -7.16 1.11 -7.82
N ARG A 155 -6.76 1.81 -8.88
CA ARG A 155 -5.36 2.17 -9.11
C ARG A 155 -4.85 3.11 -8.01
N LEU A 156 -3.52 3.11 -7.77
CA LEU A 156 -2.86 3.89 -6.73
C LEU A 156 -3.00 5.43 -6.86
N SER A 157 -3.58 5.88 -7.96
CA SER A 157 -3.79 7.30 -8.23
C SER A 157 -5.22 7.74 -7.88
N ARG A 158 -5.38 8.34 -6.76
CA ARG A 158 -6.31 9.46 -6.50
C ARG A 158 -5.61 10.47 -5.66
#